data_9d4c12051b2a14a7a737fde24656a48d
#
_entry.id   9d4c12051b2a14a7a737fde24656a48d
#
_cell.length_a   1.000
_cell.length_b   1.000
_cell.length_c   1.000
_cell.angle_alpha   90.00
_cell.angle_beta   90.00
_cell.angle_gamma   90.00
#
_symmetry.space_group_name_H-M   'P 1'
#
loop_
_entity.id
_entity.type
_entity.pdbx_description
1 polymer ?
#
loop_
_entity_poly.entity_id
_entity_poly.type
_entity_poly.pdbx_seq_one_letter_code
_entity_poly.pdbx_strand_id
1 'polypeptide(L)'
;MDINYELYKVFYHVASTLSFSEASKQLFISQSAVSQSIKVLEKKLNQTLFIRSTKKVQLTPEGEILLKHVEPAMNLIRQGENQLLDSNSLNGGQLRIGASDTICRYYLVPFLSEFHKRYPNIHIK
;
A
#
# COMPACT_ATOMS: atom_id res chain seq x y z
N MET A 1 15.50 3.13 -16.71
CA MET A 1 14.87 4.20 -16.00
C MET A 1 14.86 3.90 -14.54
N ASP A 2 15.34 4.81 -13.76
CA ASP A 2 15.54 4.51 -12.36
C ASP A 2 14.63 5.40 -11.57
N ILE A 3 13.57 4.86 -11.07
CA ILE A 3 12.59 5.64 -10.34
C ILE A 3 12.59 5.22 -8.89
N ASN A 4 12.72 6.20 -8.01
CA ASN A 4 12.76 5.96 -6.58
C ASN A 4 11.43 5.38 -6.09
N TYR A 5 11.52 4.36 -5.27
CA TYR A 5 10.35 3.71 -4.68
C TYR A 5 9.45 4.72 -3.95
N GLU A 6 10.04 5.72 -3.31
CA GLU A 6 9.24 6.71 -2.58
C GLU A 6 8.25 7.42 -3.49
N LEU A 7 8.58 7.60 -4.74
CA LEU A 7 7.65 8.24 -5.66
C LEU A 7 6.43 7.36 -5.89
N TYR A 8 6.63 6.07 -5.98
CA TYR A 8 5.50 5.15 -6.13
C TYR A 8 4.66 5.09 -4.87
N LYS A 9 5.32 5.21 -3.72
CA LYS A 9 4.60 5.22 -2.46
C LYS A 9 3.70 6.44 -2.37
N VAL A 10 4.22 7.60 -2.75
CA VAL A 10 3.43 8.81 -2.76
C VAL A 10 2.27 8.66 -3.75
N PHE A 11 2.55 8.13 -4.93
CA PHE A 11 1.53 7.91 -5.93
C PHE A 11 0.41 7.03 -5.36
N TYR A 12 0.79 5.96 -4.69
CA TYR A 12 -0.18 5.03 -4.13
C TYR A 12 -1.10 5.72 -3.13
N HIS A 13 -0.54 6.56 -2.27
CA HIS A 13 -1.35 7.23 -1.26
C HIS A 13 -2.28 8.26 -1.89
N VAL A 14 -1.82 8.97 -2.92
CA VAL A 14 -2.70 9.92 -3.59
C VAL A 14 -3.79 9.18 -4.36
N ALA A 15 -3.43 8.09 -5.01
CA ALA A 15 -4.41 7.32 -5.79
C ALA A 15 -5.47 6.68 -4.90
N SER A 16 -5.06 6.23 -3.72
CA SER A 16 -5.99 5.58 -2.79
C SER A 16 -6.94 6.55 -2.14
N THR A 17 -6.50 7.77 -1.89
CA THR A 17 -7.33 8.74 -1.19
C THR A 17 -7.96 9.74 -2.14
N LEU A 18 -7.39 9.87 -3.32
CA LEU A 18 -7.78 10.90 -4.29
C LEU A 18 -7.75 12.29 -3.66
N SER A 19 -6.78 12.49 -2.80
CA SER A 19 -6.64 13.74 -2.08
C SER A 19 -5.17 13.96 -1.75
N PHE A 20 -4.62 15.07 -2.21
CA PHE A 20 -3.25 15.40 -1.89
C PHE A 20 -3.11 15.73 -0.41
N SER A 21 -4.14 16.32 0.15
CA SER A 21 -4.14 16.65 1.56
C SER A 21 -4.12 15.40 2.43
N GLU A 22 -5.00 14.45 2.13
CA GLU A 22 -5.04 13.21 2.89
C GLU A 22 -3.75 12.42 2.73
N ALA A 23 -3.22 12.37 1.54
CA ALA A 23 -1.97 11.66 1.30
C ALA A 23 -0.85 12.29 2.12
N SER A 24 -0.81 13.61 2.20
CA SER A 24 0.24 14.26 2.96
C SER A 24 0.14 13.89 4.44
N LYS A 25 -1.06 13.77 4.96
CA LYS A 25 -1.24 13.37 6.34
C LYS A 25 -0.78 11.94 6.56
N GLN A 26 -1.13 11.06 5.66
CA GLN A 26 -0.76 9.65 5.79
C GLN A 26 0.75 9.47 5.68
N LEU A 27 1.40 10.29 4.89
CA LEU A 27 2.83 10.15 4.66
C LEU A 27 3.68 11.02 5.58
N PHE A 28 3.04 11.85 6.37
CA PHE A 28 3.74 12.75 7.29
C PHE A 28 4.69 13.71 6.55
N ILE A 29 4.26 14.21 5.42
CA ILE A 29 5.02 15.20 4.67
C ILE A 29 4.08 16.30 4.26
N SER A 30 4.62 17.39 3.76
CA SER A 30 3.79 18.52 3.38
C SER A 30 3.02 18.23 2.10
N GLN A 31 1.95 18.92 1.92
CA GLN A 31 1.16 18.76 0.71
C GLN A 31 1.95 19.18 -0.52
N SER A 32 2.79 20.20 -0.38
CA SER A 32 3.62 20.59 -1.50
C SER A 32 4.65 19.52 -1.84
N ALA A 33 5.14 18.80 -0.85
CA ALA A 33 6.08 17.71 -1.11
C ALA A 33 5.38 16.58 -1.87
N VAL A 34 4.13 16.29 -1.52
CA VAL A 34 3.35 15.29 -2.23
C VAL A 34 3.19 15.72 -3.69
N SER A 35 2.80 16.95 -3.88
CA SER A 35 2.58 17.48 -5.23
C SER A 35 3.85 17.43 -6.07
N GLN A 36 4.96 17.77 -5.46
CA GLN A 36 6.25 17.75 -6.13
C GLN A 36 6.62 16.33 -6.53
N SER A 37 6.44 15.39 -5.62
CA SER A 37 6.77 13.98 -5.90
C SER A 37 5.95 13.45 -7.07
N ILE A 38 4.69 13.80 -7.12
CA ILE A 38 3.85 13.35 -8.21
C ILE A 38 4.33 13.97 -9.54
N LYS A 39 4.70 15.23 -9.52
CA LYS A 39 5.20 15.86 -10.73
C LYS A 39 6.48 15.22 -11.21
N VAL A 40 7.36 14.88 -10.28
CA VAL A 40 8.60 14.22 -10.64
C VAL A 40 8.32 12.84 -11.25
N LEU A 41 7.41 12.10 -10.66
CA LEU A 41 7.06 10.79 -11.18
C LEU A 41 6.45 10.91 -12.58
N GLU A 42 5.53 11.84 -12.74
CA GLU A 42 4.89 12.05 -14.04
C GLU A 42 5.94 12.42 -15.10
N LYS A 43 6.89 13.21 -14.71
CA LYS A 43 7.93 13.61 -15.64
C LYS A 43 8.82 12.43 -16.00
N LYS A 44 9.19 11.64 -15.03
CA LYS A 44 10.05 10.49 -15.31
C LYS A 44 9.35 9.46 -16.19
N LEU A 45 8.06 9.29 -16.00
CA LEU A 45 7.31 8.35 -16.81
C LEU A 45 6.78 8.98 -18.10
N ASN A 46 6.89 10.29 -18.18
CA ASN A 46 6.38 11.04 -19.31
C ASN A 46 4.88 10.77 -19.51
N GLN A 47 4.16 10.75 -18.42
CA GLN A 47 2.72 10.48 -18.44
C GLN A 47 2.05 11.34 -17.38
N THR A 48 0.84 11.77 -17.65
CA THR A 48 0.04 12.45 -16.64
C THR A 48 -0.75 11.38 -15.90
N LEU A 49 -0.61 11.33 -14.61
CA LEU A 49 -1.26 10.29 -13.81
C LEU A 49 -2.52 10.77 -13.12
N PHE A 50 -2.59 12.08 -12.84
CA PHE A 50 -3.76 12.63 -12.16
C PHE A 50 -4.27 13.87 -12.89
N ILE A 51 -5.60 14.02 -12.87
CA ILE A 51 -6.24 15.22 -13.32
C ILE A 51 -6.67 15.96 -12.08
N ARG A 52 -6.21 17.20 -11.94
CA ARG A 52 -6.55 17.99 -10.77
C ARG A 52 -7.49 19.08 -11.17
N SER A 53 -8.61 19.16 -10.52
CA SER A 53 -9.48 20.27 -10.71
C SER A 53 -9.64 20.92 -9.36
N THR A 54 -10.28 22.06 -9.31
CA THR A 54 -10.45 22.74 -8.05
C THR A 54 -11.25 21.91 -7.09
N LYS A 55 -12.05 21.01 -7.57
CA LYS A 55 -12.92 20.26 -6.69
C LYS A 55 -12.51 18.84 -6.45
N LYS A 56 -11.75 18.24 -7.31
CA LYS A 56 -11.40 16.87 -7.07
C LYS A 56 -10.22 16.42 -7.87
N VAL A 57 -9.65 15.34 -7.43
CA VAL A 57 -8.52 14.70 -8.08
C VAL A 57 -9.02 13.39 -8.66
N GLN A 58 -8.64 13.10 -9.88
CA GLN A 58 -9.01 11.85 -10.52
C GLN A 58 -7.81 11.24 -11.18
N LEU A 59 -7.82 9.93 -11.30
CA LEU A 59 -6.76 9.25 -12.04
C LEU A 59 -7.02 9.36 -13.53
N THR A 60 -5.95 9.54 -14.28
CA THR A 60 -6.05 9.40 -15.72
C THR A 60 -6.09 7.92 -16.06
N PRO A 61 -6.39 7.56 -17.30
CA PRO A 61 -6.28 6.15 -17.70
C PRO A 61 -4.88 5.59 -17.44
N GLU A 62 -3.85 6.41 -17.65
CA GLU A 62 -2.47 6.00 -17.38
C GLU A 62 -2.26 5.81 -15.89
N GLY A 63 -2.85 6.68 -15.08
CA GLY A 63 -2.78 6.52 -13.63
C GLY A 63 -3.44 5.24 -13.18
N GLU A 64 -4.56 4.88 -13.81
CA GLU A 64 -5.24 3.64 -13.47
C GLU A 64 -4.40 2.43 -13.83
N ILE A 65 -3.74 2.48 -14.96
CA ILE A 65 -2.86 1.39 -15.34
C ILE A 65 -1.75 1.22 -14.32
N LEU A 66 -1.14 2.32 -13.93
CA LEU A 66 -0.05 2.27 -12.97
C LEU A 66 -0.55 1.75 -11.63
N LEU A 67 -1.70 2.21 -11.17
CA LEU A 67 -2.24 1.79 -9.88
C LEU A 67 -2.53 0.29 -9.87
N LYS A 68 -2.96 -0.24 -10.99
CA LYS A 68 -3.25 -1.65 -11.09
C LYS A 68 -2.03 -2.50 -10.78
N HIS A 69 -0.84 -1.97 -11.00
CA HIS A 69 0.39 -2.68 -10.71
C HIS A 69 0.99 -2.26 -9.37
N VAL A 70 0.86 -0.98 -9.04
CA VAL A 70 1.45 -0.47 -7.81
C VAL A 70 0.71 -0.97 -6.57
N GLU A 71 -0.59 -1.05 -6.65
CA GLU A 71 -1.37 -1.46 -5.49
C GLU A 71 -1.00 -2.87 -5.00
N PRO A 72 -0.99 -3.87 -5.86
CA PRO A 72 -0.57 -5.19 -5.39
C PRO A 72 0.89 -5.20 -4.93
N ALA A 73 1.73 -4.39 -5.56
CA ALA A 73 3.14 -4.33 -5.16
C ALA A 73 3.26 -3.77 -3.74
N MET A 74 2.51 -2.72 -3.43
CA MET A 74 2.53 -2.16 -2.09
C MET A 74 2.00 -3.15 -1.08
N ASN A 75 0.97 -3.88 -1.45
CA ASN A 75 0.40 -4.89 -0.56
C ASN A 75 1.38 -6.02 -0.31
N LEU A 76 2.13 -6.41 -1.30
CA LEU A 76 3.13 -7.46 -1.13
C LEU A 76 4.25 -7.02 -0.20
N ILE A 77 4.68 -5.78 -0.33
CA ILE A 77 5.70 -5.26 0.55
C ILE A 77 5.20 -5.25 1.98
N ARG A 78 3.98 -4.76 2.18
CA ARG A 78 3.38 -4.71 3.50
C ARG A 78 3.23 -6.10 4.09
N GLN A 79 2.85 -7.04 3.27
CA GLN A 79 2.70 -8.41 3.69
C GLN A 79 4.03 -8.97 4.18
N GLY A 80 5.10 -8.69 3.44
CA GLY A 80 6.42 -9.15 3.85
C GLY A 80 6.85 -8.53 5.17
N GLU A 81 6.59 -7.25 5.31
CA GLU A 81 6.91 -6.57 6.56
C GLU A 81 6.16 -7.17 7.73
N ASN A 82 4.88 -7.42 7.53
CA ASN A 82 4.05 -7.99 8.58
C ASN A 82 4.48 -9.40 8.95
N GLN A 83 4.88 -10.16 7.99
CA GLN A 83 5.37 -11.51 8.27
C GLN A 83 6.64 -11.46 9.11
N LEU A 84 7.51 -10.54 8.81
CA LEU A 84 8.73 -10.42 9.59
C LEU A 84 8.45 -9.95 11.01
N LEU A 85 7.54 -9.02 11.17
CA LEU A 85 7.17 -8.54 12.47
C LEU A 85 6.50 -9.63 13.29
N ASP A 86 5.61 -10.37 12.68
CA ASP A 86 4.94 -11.45 13.35
C ASP A 86 5.92 -12.53 13.74
N SER A 87 6.82 -12.83 12.88
CA SER A 87 7.81 -13.84 13.12
C SER A 87 8.65 -13.46 14.32
N ASN A 88 9.06 -12.23 14.40
CA ASN A 88 9.83 -11.76 15.52
C ASN A 88 9.03 -11.82 16.80
N SER A 89 7.80 -11.49 16.74
CA SER A 89 6.95 -11.52 17.88
C SER A 89 6.79 -12.92 18.37
N LEU A 90 6.54 -13.82 17.47
CA LEU A 90 6.32 -15.20 17.84
C LEU A 90 7.57 -15.86 18.29
N ASN A 91 8.67 -15.44 17.83
CA ASN A 91 9.89 -16.03 18.23
C ASN A 91 10.08 -15.80 19.64
N GLY A 92 9.73 -14.72 20.04
CA GLY A 92 9.74 -14.53 21.37
C GLY A 92 8.72 -15.34 21.94
N GLY A 93 7.82 -15.59 21.37
CA GLY A 93 6.79 -16.30 21.92
C GLY A 93 6.50 -17.47 21.31
N GLN A 94 6.36 -17.75 20.57
CA GLN A 94 5.94 -18.62 20.03
C GLN A 94 4.93 -19.00 19.89
N LEU A 95 4.32 -18.85 19.71
CA LEU A 95 3.29 -19.12 19.44
C LEU A 95 2.96 -19.42 18.56
N ARG A 96 3.03 -19.66 18.07
CA ARG A 96 2.68 -19.78 17.26
C ARG A 96 1.94 -20.21 16.95
N ILE A 97 1.53 -20.67 16.87
CA ILE A 97 0.77 -20.96 16.54
C ILE A 97 0.02 -21.14 16.58
N GLY A 98 0.37 -21.95 16.88
CA GLY A 98 -0.89 -22.32 16.92
C GLY A 98 -1.27 -21.09 17.14
N ALA A 99 -0.42 -20.57 17.70
CA ALA A 99 -0.61 -19.32 17.90
C ALA A 99 -0.72 -18.70 16.64
N SER A 100 0.07 -19.06 15.84
CA SER A 100 -0.03 -18.45 14.64
C SER A 100 -1.33 -18.71 14.12
N ASP A 101 -1.78 -19.87 14.33
CA ASP A 101 -2.98 -20.17 13.85
C ASP A 101 -3.96 -19.40 14.60
N THR A 102 -3.79 -19.20 15.81
CA THR A 102 -4.70 -18.53 16.59
C THR A 102 -4.67 -17.12 16.25
N ILE A 103 -3.54 -16.59 16.11
CA ILE A 103 -3.45 -15.28 15.72
C ILE A 103 -4.09 -15.08 14.47
N CYS A 104 -3.78 -15.86 13.55
CA CYS A 104 -4.40 -15.73 12.32
C CYS A 104 -5.81 -15.88 12.47
N ARG A 105 -6.28 -16.64 13.36
CA ARG A 105 -7.56 -16.87 13.38
C ARG A 105 -8.23 -15.87 14.06
N TYR A 106 -7.71 -15.32 15.02
CA TYR A 106 -8.52 -14.67 15.72
C TYR A 106 -8.54 -13.32 15.30
N TYR A 107 -7.59 -12.78 14.92
CA TYR A 107 -7.82 -11.49 14.61
C TYR A 107 -8.20 -11.50 13.27
N LEU A 108 -8.71 -12.60 12.98
CA LEU A 108 -9.03 -12.70 11.83
C LEU A 108 -10.20 -13.28 11.59
N VAL A 109 -11.01 -13.54 12.40
CA VAL A 109 -12.08 -14.18 11.95
C VAL A 109 -12.74 -13.33 11.01
N PRO A 110 -12.98 -12.11 11.15
CA PRO A 110 -13.44 -11.38 10.08
C PRO A 110 -12.30 -11.14 9.20
N PHE A 111 -11.15 -11.03 9.74
CA PHE A 111 -10.05 -10.76 8.96
C PHE A 111 -9.63 -12.00 8.27
N LEU A 112 -9.93 -13.12 8.78
CA LEU A 112 -9.55 -14.32 8.24
C LEU A 112 -10.21 -14.57 6.96
N SER A 113 -11.43 -14.29 6.84
CA SER A 113 -12.08 -14.52 5.62
C SER A 113 -11.49 -13.61 4.59
N GLU A 114 -11.21 -12.40 4.94
CA GLU A 114 -10.61 -11.49 4.04
C GLU A 114 -9.20 -11.93 3.72
N PHE A 115 -8.48 -12.36 4.72
CA PHE A 115 -7.12 -12.81 4.56
C PHE A 115 -7.07 -14.01 3.65
N HIS A 116 -7.93 -14.94 3.83
CA HIS A 116 -7.97 -16.10 3.02
C HIS A 116 -8.32 -15.78 1.60
N LYS A 117 -9.10 -14.83 1.37
CA LYS A 117 -9.44 -14.43 0.06
C LYS A 117 -8.25 -13.85 -0.63
N ARG A 118 -7.46 -13.10 0.06
CA ARG A 118 -6.30 -12.47 -0.54
C ARG A 118 -5.11 -13.37 -0.61
N TYR A 119 -4.96 -14.25 0.35
CA TYR A 119 -3.78 -15.10 0.42
C TYR A 119 -4.17 -16.54 0.59
N PRO A 120 -4.74 -17.11 -0.40
CA PRO A 120 -5.26 -18.45 -0.27
C PRO A 120 -4.20 -19.49 -0.02
N ASN A 121 -2.97 -19.16 -0.27
CA ASN A 121 -1.93 -20.12 -0.03
C ASN A 121 -1.45 -20.17 1.37
N ILE A 122 -1.82 -19.23 2.17
CA ILE A 122 -1.38 -19.21 3.50
C ILE A 122 -2.24 -20.07 4.34
N HIS A 123 -1.61 -20.93 5.10
CA HIS A 123 -2.33 -21.79 5.90
C HIS A 123 -2.55 -21.24 7.20
N ILE A 124 -3.75 -21.24 7.64
CA ILE A 124 -4.05 -20.77 8.89
C ILE A 124 -4.48 -21.91 9.63
N LYS A 125 -3.88 -22.27 10.58
CA LYS A 125 -4.28 -23.43 11.27
C LYS A 125 -4.72 -23.20 12.54
#